data_552cbbcf23534c0e0140c08396c860fb
#
_entry.id   552cbbcf23534c0e0140c08396c860fb
#
_cell.length_a   1.000
_cell.length_b   1.000
_cell.length_c   1.000
_cell.angle_alpha   90.00
_cell.angle_beta   90.00
_cell.angle_gamma   90.00
#
_symmetry.space_group_name_H-M   'P 1'
#
loop_
_entity.id
_entity.type
_entity.pdbx_description
1 polymer ?
#
loop_
_entity_poly.entity_id
_entity_poly.type
_entity_poly.pdbx_seq_one_letter_code
_entity_poly.pdbx_strand_id
1 'polypeptide(L)'
;MPIKAAVMGLGNIGRYAIEALEIQPDFTCVGVIRRKESLGKDAHDLRGVPEYASLADLEAVSGKPDVVLLCAPSRKIPEVAGDLLGKGYNTVDSFDIHDRIVETIGLLETQAVKGKAVAITAAGWD
;
A
#
# COMPACT_ATOMS: atom_id res chain seq x y z
N MET A 1 3.13 -13.09 15.76
CA MET A 1 3.47 -11.67 15.63
C MET A 1 2.57 -11.03 14.58
N PRO A 2 2.02 -9.85 14.83
CA PRO A 2 1.18 -9.19 13.85
C PRO A 2 1.96 -8.81 12.57
N ILE A 3 1.28 -8.90 11.46
CA ILE A 3 1.83 -8.45 10.18
C ILE A 3 1.71 -6.93 10.14
N LYS A 4 2.83 -6.25 9.89
CA LYS A 4 2.85 -4.79 9.80
C LYS A 4 2.43 -4.36 8.40
N ALA A 5 1.32 -3.64 8.32
CA ALA A 5 0.80 -3.14 7.05
C ALA A 5 0.90 -1.61 7.01
N ALA A 6 1.36 -1.09 5.89
CA ALA A 6 1.31 0.35 5.61
C ALA A 6 0.27 0.59 4.54
N VAL A 7 -0.49 1.68 4.66
CA VAL A 7 -1.49 2.07 3.65
C VAL A 7 -0.94 3.27 2.89
N MET A 8 -0.91 3.19 1.58
CA MET A 8 -0.46 4.29 0.73
C MET A 8 -1.66 4.89 0.00
N GLY A 9 -2.01 6.12 0.37
CA GLY A 9 -3.16 6.83 -0.15
C GLY A 9 -4.35 6.78 0.81
N LEU A 10 -5.02 7.89 0.99
CA LEU A 10 -6.19 8.00 1.87
C LEU A 10 -7.39 8.55 1.10
N GLY A 11 -7.89 7.76 0.16
CA GLY A 11 -9.20 7.96 -0.46
C GLY A 11 -10.18 7.00 0.18
N ASN A 12 -11.28 6.71 -0.51
CA ASN A 12 -12.28 5.78 0.01
C ASN A 12 -11.70 4.39 0.27
N ILE A 13 -10.88 3.88 -0.65
CA ILE A 13 -10.26 2.56 -0.50
C ILE A 13 -9.29 2.56 0.69
N GLY A 14 -8.49 3.62 0.84
CA GLY A 14 -7.56 3.74 1.96
C GLY A 14 -8.28 3.77 3.31
N ARG A 15 -9.38 4.50 3.40
CA ARG A 15 -10.19 4.56 4.62
C ARG A 15 -10.74 3.20 4.99
N TYR A 16 -11.29 2.47 4.01
CA TYR A 16 -11.81 1.12 4.25
C TYR A 16 -10.69 0.14 4.61
N ALA A 17 -9.52 0.30 4.02
CA ALA A 17 -8.37 -0.52 4.35
C ALA A 17 -7.95 -0.35 5.81
N ILE A 18 -7.89 0.90 6.29
CA ILE A 18 -7.57 1.19 7.70
C ILE A 18 -8.60 0.55 8.62
N GLU A 19 -9.88 0.71 8.31
CA GLU A 19 -10.96 0.13 9.08
C GLU A 19 -10.87 -1.40 9.13
N ALA A 20 -10.61 -2.02 7.99
CA ALA A 20 -10.47 -3.48 7.90
C ALA A 20 -9.27 -3.98 8.72
N LEU A 21 -8.14 -3.29 8.65
CA LEU A 21 -6.95 -3.68 9.41
C LEU A 21 -7.17 -3.56 10.92
N GLU A 22 -7.97 -2.59 11.36
CA GLU A 22 -8.27 -2.40 12.78
C GLU A 22 -8.96 -3.61 13.39
N ILE A 23 -9.84 -4.26 12.63
CA ILE A 23 -10.60 -5.41 13.14
C ILE A 23 -9.92 -6.76 12.90
N GLN A 24 -8.79 -6.79 12.20
CA GLN A 24 -8.07 -8.03 11.94
C GLN A 24 -6.98 -8.23 12.99
N PRO A 25 -7.10 -9.28 13.84
CA PRO A 25 -6.14 -9.48 14.93
C PRO A 25 -4.72 -9.80 14.47
N ASP A 26 -4.57 -10.30 13.25
CA ASP A 26 -3.26 -10.69 12.72
C ASP A 26 -2.49 -9.54 12.08
N PHE A 27 -3.09 -8.35 11.99
CA PHE A 27 -2.49 -7.20 11.32
C PHE A 27 -2.40 -6.00 12.26
N THR A 28 -1.37 -5.20 12.03
CA THR A 28 -1.22 -3.89 12.66
C THR A 28 -0.98 -2.88 11.56
N CYS A 29 -1.81 -1.83 11.47
CA CYS A 29 -1.54 -0.73 10.55
C CYS A 29 -0.51 0.19 11.17
N VAL A 30 0.69 0.21 10.64
CA VAL A 30 1.79 0.98 11.21
C VAL A 30 1.87 2.41 10.70
N GLY A 31 1.15 2.72 9.63
CA GLY A 31 1.12 4.10 9.14
C GLY A 31 0.40 4.25 7.83
N VAL A 32 0.06 5.49 7.52
CA VAL A 32 -0.55 5.89 6.25
C VAL A 32 0.42 6.83 5.55
N ILE A 33 0.72 6.55 4.29
CA ILE A 33 1.56 7.41 3.47
C ILE A 33 0.66 8.33 2.68
N ARG A 34 0.85 9.64 2.81
CA ARG A 34 0.06 10.66 2.15
C ARG A 34 0.96 11.70 1.52
N ARG A 35 0.43 12.42 0.54
CA ARG A 35 1.15 13.58 0.01
C ARG A 35 1.37 14.59 1.14
N LYS A 36 2.51 15.27 1.12
CA LYS A 36 2.90 16.23 2.16
C LYS A 36 1.81 17.28 2.42
N GLU A 37 1.19 17.79 1.37
CA GLU A 37 0.14 18.81 1.49
C GLU A 37 -1.15 18.30 2.11
N SER A 38 -1.32 17.00 2.21
CA SER A 38 -2.51 16.37 2.81
C SER A 38 -2.32 16.02 4.29
N LEU A 39 -1.10 16.09 4.79
CA LEU A 39 -0.82 15.72 6.18
C LEU A 39 -1.61 16.60 7.15
N GLY A 40 -2.17 15.99 8.18
CA GLY A 40 -2.97 16.65 9.19
C GLY A 40 -4.42 16.89 8.83
N LYS A 41 -4.82 16.60 7.59
CA LYS A 41 -6.21 16.76 7.15
C LYS A 41 -6.98 15.46 7.38
N ASP A 42 -8.29 15.58 7.67
CA ASP A 42 -9.19 14.44 7.84
C ASP A 42 -8.66 13.42 8.88
N ALA A 43 -8.13 13.93 9.99
CA ALA A 43 -7.48 13.10 11.00
C ALA A 43 -8.39 12.01 11.57
N HIS A 44 -9.71 12.23 11.62
CA HIS A 44 -10.65 11.24 12.13
C HIS A 44 -10.70 9.97 11.27
N ASP A 45 -10.42 10.10 9.98
CA ASP A 45 -10.38 8.94 9.07
C ASP A 45 -9.17 8.05 9.30
N LEU A 46 -8.16 8.56 10.00
CA LEU A 46 -6.94 7.82 10.31
C LEU A 46 -7.11 6.86 11.50
N ARG A 47 -8.17 7.03 12.28
CA ARG A 47 -8.49 6.14 13.43
C ARG A 47 -7.29 5.95 14.38
N GLY A 48 -6.50 7.00 14.57
CA GLY A 48 -5.33 6.94 15.45
C GLY A 48 -4.06 6.42 14.80
N VAL A 49 -4.11 6.05 13.53
CA VAL A 49 -2.91 5.57 12.80
C VAL A 49 -2.02 6.75 12.44
N PRO A 50 -0.70 6.66 12.67
CA PRO A 50 0.20 7.74 12.29
C PRO A 50 0.25 7.95 10.78
N GLU A 51 0.48 9.20 10.35
CA GLU A 51 0.63 9.52 8.94
C GLU A 51 2.04 10.00 8.64
N TYR A 52 2.50 9.72 7.43
CA TYR A 52 3.85 10.06 6.97
C TYR A 52 3.81 10.53 5.52
N ALA A 53 4.77 11.39 5.17
CA ALA A 53 4.91 11.87 3.80
C ALA A 53 5.63 10.87 2.89
N SER A 54 6.37 9.94 3.47
CA SER A 54 7.12 8.93 2.70
C SER A 54 7.24 7.62 3.47
N LEU A 55 7.52 6.57 2.73
CA LEU A 55 7.76 5.26 3.33
C LEU A 55 9.04 5.27 4.18
N ALA A 56 10.04 6.04 3.77
CA ALA A 56 11.27 6.20 4.54
C ALA A 56 11.00 6.78 5.94
N ASP A 57 10.12 7.78 6.02
CA ASP A 57 9.75 8.37 7.31
C ASP A 57 9.04 7.34 8.20
N LEU A 58 8.15 6.54 7.61
CA LEU A 58 7.47 5.48 8.35
C LEU A 58 8.48 4.46 8.89
N GLU A 59 9.42 4.04 8.06
CA GLU A 59 10.42 3.04 8.46
C GLU A 59 11.33 3.54 9.58
N ALA A 60 11.61 4.82 9.62
CA ALA A 60 12.43 5.40 10.67
C ALA A 60 11.79 5.23 12.06
N VAL A 61 10.46 5.13 12.12
CA VAL A 61 9.71 4.97 13.37
C VAL A 61 9.33 3.51 13.63
N SER A 62 8.82 2.82 12.62
CA SER A 62 8.21 1.49 12.79
C SER A 62 9.02 0.33 12.19
N GLY A 63 10.09 0.63 11.46
CA GLY A 63 10.81 -0.38 10.70
C GLY A 63 10.11 -0.68 9.37
N LYS A 64 10.67 -1.60 8.60
CA LYS A 64 10.12 -1.96 7.30
C LYS A 64 8.78 -2.67 7.46
N PRO A 65 7.71 -2.21 6.79
CA PRO A 65 6.44 -2.91 6.84
C PRO A 65 6.52 -4.24 6.08
N ASP A 66 5.71 -5.20 6.50
CA ASP A 66 5.66 -6.51 5.85
C ASP A 66 4.90 -6.44 4.52
N VAL A 67 3.95 -5.50 4.41
CA VAL A 67 3.16 -5.31 3.20
C VAL A 67 2.73 -3.85 3.09
N VAL A 68 2.65 -3.36 1.85
CA VAL A 68 2.14 -2.02 1.54
C VAL A 68 0.86 -2.17 0.74
N LEU A 69 -0.24 -1.64 1.27
CA LEU A 69 -1.53 -1.62 0.58
C LEU A 69 -1.60 -0.36 -0.27
N LEU A 70 -1.62 -0.54 -1.59
CA LEU A 70 -1.63 0.57 -2.53
C LEU A 70 -3.06 0.99 -2.83
N CYS A 71 -3.48 2.09 -2.23
CA CYS A 71 -4.83 2.64 -2.37
C CYS A 71 -4.80 3.92 -3.23
N ALA A 72 -3.88 3.97 -4.17
CA ALA A 72 -3.72 5.06 -5.11
C ALA A 72 -4.59 4.85 -6.35
N PRO A 73 -4.79 5.89 -7.19
CA PRO A 73 -5.49 5.73 -8.46
C PRO A 73 -4.84 4.65 -9.34
N SER A 74 -5.68 3.84 -9.98
CA SER A 74 -5.22 2.66 -10.74
C SER A 74 -4.12 2.94 -11.75
N ARG A 75 -4.21 4.04 -12.49
CA ARG A 75 -3.22 4.34 -13.52
C ARG A 75 -1.81 4.56 -12.98
N LYS A 76 -1.66 4.87 -11.69
CA LYS A 76 -0.35 5.05 -11.05
C LYS A 76 0.19 3.79 -10.42
N ILE A 77 -0.65 2.79 -10.22
CA ILE A 77 -0.27 1.57 -9.50
C ILE A 77 0.88 0.82 -10.17
N PRO A 78 0.92 0.61 -11.50
CA PRO A 78 2.03 -0.14 -12.09
C PRO A 78 3.39 0.49 -11.79
N GLU A 79 3.50 1.81 -11.86
CA GLU A 79 4.75 2.51 -11.59
C GLU A 79 5.13 2.42 -10.12
N VAL A 80 4.19 2.74 -9.23
CA VAL A 80 4.43 2.74 -7.78
C VAL A 80 4.71 1.33 -7.27
N ALA A 81 3.89 0.36 -7.65
CA ALA A 81 4.07 -1.02 -7.22
C ALA A 81 5.38 -1.60 -7.75
N GLY A 82 5.71 -1.34 -9.02
CA GLY A 82 6.95 -1.81 -9.61
C GLY A 82 8.17 -1.28 -8.86
N ASP A 83 8.17 0.00 -8.52
CA ASP A 83 9.25 0.63 -7.77
C ASP A 83 9.40 -0.01 -6.38
N LEU A 84 8.31 -0.19 -5.66
CA LEU A 84 8.33 -0.79 -4.32
C LEU A 84 8.77 -2.25 -4.35
N LEU A 85 8.25 -3.03 -5.30
CA LEU A 85 8.64 -4.43 -5.44
C LEU A 85 10.13 -4.57 -5.74
N GLY A 86 10.66 -3.73 -6.62
CA GLY A 86 12.09 -3.74 -6.94
C GLY A 86 12.97 -3.42 -5.74
N LYS A 87 12.43 -2.72 -4.75
CA LYS A 87 13.12 -2.40 -3.50
C LYS A 87 12.88 -3.42 -2.39
N GLY A 88 12.11 -4.47 -2.66
CA GLY A 88 11.88 -5.55 -1.72
C GLY A 88 10.63 -5.41 -0.85
N TYR A 89 9.71 -4.50 -1.19
CA TYR A 89 8.42 -4.39 -0.48
C TYR A 89 7.37 -5.28 -1.12
N ASN A 90 6.63 -5.98 -0.29
CA ASN A 90 5.45 -6.72 -0.76
C ASN A 90 4.28 -5.76 -0.93
N THR A 91 3.52 -5.91 -1.99
CA THR A 91 2.41 -5.00 -2.30
C THR A 91 1.10 -5.72 -2.51
N VAL A 92 0.00 -5.05 -2.13
CA VAL A 92 -1.36 -5.45 -2.47
C VAL A 92 -2.01 -4.21 -3.08
N ASP A 93 -2.62 -4.34 -4.25
CA ASP A 93 -3.29 -3.24 -4.90
C ASP A 93 -4.68 -3.62 -5.43
N SER A 94 -5.45 -2.59 -5.78
CA SER A 94 -6.78 -2.75 -6.35
C SER A 94 -6.85 -2.25 -7.80
N PHE A 95 -5.79 -2.48 -8.56
CA PHE A 95 -5.70 -2.07 -9.96
C PHE A 95 -6.90 -2.59 -10.77
N ASP A 96 -7.58 -1.71 -11.48
CA ASP A 96 -8.84 -2.05 -12.14
C ASP A 96 -8.92 -1.66 -13.63
N ILE A 97 -7.80 -1.38 -14.26
CA ILE A 97 -7.77 -1.13 -15.71
C ILE A 97 -7.76 -2.48 -16.41
N HIS A 98 -8.93 -2.94 -16.82
CA HIS A 98 -9.20 -4.31 -17.27
C HIS A 98 -8.35 -4.75 -18.46
N ASP A 99 -8.19 -3.91 -19.45
CA ASP A 99 -7.43 -4.24 -20.65
C ASP A 99 -5.92 -4.20 -20.44
N ARG A 100 -5.47 -3.82 -19.24
CA ARG A 100 -4.06 -3.73 -18.89
C ARG A 100 -3.62 -4.66 -17.78
N ILE A 101 -4.51 -5.50 -17.27
CA ILE A 101 -4.19 -6.37 -16.14
C ILE A 101 -3.07 -7.35 -16.49
N VAL A 102 -3.12 -8.02 -17.63
CA VAL A 102 -2.10 -9.00 -18.03
C VAL A 102 -0.74 -8.33 -18.20
N GLU A 103 -0.71 -7.18 -18.87
CA GLU A 103 0.50 -6.39 -19.06
C GLU A 103 1.09 -5.96 -17.71
N THR A 104 0.24 -5.49 -16.82
CA THR A 104 0.65 -5.04 -15.49
C THR A 104 1.20 -6.19 -14.66
N ILE A 105 0.57 -7.36 -14.68
CA ILE A 105 1.08 -8.53 -13.98
C ILE A 105 2.49 -8.87 -14.44
N GLY A 106 2.74 -8.86 -15.75
CA GLY A 106 4.07 -9.13 -16.28
C GLY A 106 5.13 -8.14 -15.81
N LEU A 107 4.77 -6.85 -15.79
CA LEU A 107 5.65 -5.79 -15.32
C LEU A 107 5.98 -5.96 -13.83
N LEU A 108 4.96 -6.21 -13.02
CA LEU A 108 5.14 -6.36 -11.58
C LEU A 108 5.90 -7.64 -11.23
N GLU A 109 5.69 -8.72 -11.97
CA GLU A 109 6.42 -9.96 -11.78
C GLU A 109 7.92 -9.76 -11.96
N THR A 110 8.32 -9.04 -12.99
CA THR A 110 9.73 -8.73 -13.25
C THR A 110 10.35 -7.99 -12.05
N GLN A 111 9.66 -7.00 -11.53
CA GLN A 111 10.15 -6.22 -10.39
C GLN A 111 10.11 -7.03 -9.09
N ALA A 112 9.09 -7.87 -8.91
CA ALA A 112 8.98 -8.73 -7.72
C ALA A 112 10.14 -9.72 -7.65
N VAL A 113 10.50 -10.33 -8.76
CA VAL A 113 11.66 -11.24 -8.83
C VAL A 113 12.94 -10.49 -8.47
N LYS A 114 13.13 -9.31 -9.03
CA LYS A 114 14.31 -8.48 -8.77
C LYS A 114 14.44 -8.13 -7.29
N GLY A 115 13.35 -7.77 -6.64
CA GLY A 115 13.35 -7.36 -5.22
C GLY A 115 13.10 -8.50 -4.24
N LYS A 116 12.87 -9.73 -4.72
CA LYS A 116 12.50 -10.88 -3.90
C LYS A 116 11.24 -10.59 -3.08
N ALA A 117 10.24 -9.97 -3.72
CA ALA A 117 9.00 -9.55 -3.10
C ALA A 117 7.80 -10.23 -3.76
N VAL A 118 6.64 -10.06 -3.14
CA VAL A 118 5.37 -10.63 -3.62
C VAL A 118 4.39 -9.50 -3.90
N ALA A 119 3.69 -9.60 -5.01
CA ALA A 119 2.62 -8.67 -5.36
C ALA A 119 1.29 -9.42 -5.50
N ILE A 120 0.22 -8.84 -4.93
CA ILE A 120 -1.15 -9.24 -5.21
C ILE A 120 -1.78 -8.03 -5.89
N THR A 121 -2.09 -8.18 -7.18
CA THR A 121 -2.67 -7.09 -7.96
C THR A 121 -4.14 -7.34 -8.24
N ALA A 122 -4.89 -6.25 -8.45
CA ALA A 122 -6.34 -6.30 -8.71
C ALA A 122 -7.13 -6.96 -7.58
N ALA A 123 -6.66 -6.84 -6.34
CA ALA A 123 -7.32 -7.41 -5.18
C ALA A 123 -8.66 -6.70 -4.91
N GLY A 124 -9.69 -7.47 -4.55
CA GLY A 124 -11.02 -6.92 -4.30
C GLY A 124 -11.79 -6.57 -5.55
N TRP A 125 -11.27 -6.94 -6.68
CA TRP A 125 -11.86 -6.70 -7.99
C TRP A 125 -12.75 -7.88 -8.36
N ASP A 126 -14.00 -7.61 -8.71
CA ASP A 126 -14.95 -8.67 -9.05
C ASP A 126 -15.60 -8.48 -10.45
#